data_fd8bc5ac3e12997f383534b2ed6e792a
#
_entry.id   fd8bc5ac3e12997f383534b2ed6e792a
#
_cell.length_a   1.000
_cell.length_b   1.000
_cell.length_c   1.000
_cell.angle_alpha   90.00
_cell.angle_beta   90.00
_cell.angle_gamma   90.00
#
_symmetry.space_group_name_H-M   'P 1'
#
loop_
_entity.id
_entity.type
_entity.pdbx_description
1 polymer ?
#
loop_
_entity_poly.entity_id
_entity_poly.type
_entity_poly.pdbx_seq_one_letter_code
_entity_poly.pdbx_strand_id
1 'polypeptide(L)'
;MNSEIVIAIVGAVFASSGLWGLLQYLISRKDNTAEKLDKLTELVKEVSDRVDTSNATNARTRILRFDDELMNGLRHSKEYFQQILQEIDLYEGYCEKHPNYKNSACSLAVEHIRHTYAKLLEERAFIQ
;
A
#
# COMPACT_ATOMS: atom_id res chain seq x y z
N MET A 1 -48.81 28.84 32.84
CA MET A 1 -47.43 28.74 33.33
C MET A 1 -46.69 29.95 32.76
N ASN A 2 -46.22 30.81 33.64
CA ASN A 2 -45.61 32.06 33.24
C ASN A 2 -44.28 31.77 32.53
N SER A 3 -44.03 32.45 31.41
CA SER A 3 -42.83 32.31 30.60
C SER A 3 -41.53 32.51 31.42
N GLU A 4 -41.59 33.36 32.46
CA GLU A 4 -40.49 33.62 33.37
C GLU A 4 -40.08 32.39 34.20
N ILE A 5 -41.05 31.56 34.60
CA ILE A 5 -40.80 30.31 35.37
C ILE A 5 -40.13 29.27 34.45
N VAL A 6 -40.55 29.19 33.19
CA VAL A 6 -39.96 28.27 32.23
C VAL A 6 -38.48 28.67 31.91
N ILE A 7 -38.22 29.97 31.74
CA ILE A 7 -36.88 30.48 31.53
C ILE A 7 -35.99 30.25 32.74
N ALA A 8 -36.51 30.43 33.97
CA ALA A 8 -35.77 30.15 35.20
C ALA A 8 -35.43 28.67 35.35
N ILE A 9 -36.36 27.77 35.03
CA ILE A 9 -36.14 26.31 35.08
C ILE A 9 -35.12 25.86 34.03
N VAL A 10 -35.24 26.35 32.80
CA VAL A 10 -34.27 26.07 31.72
C VAL A 10 -32.88 26.62 32.10
N GLY A 11 -32.82 27.84 32.65
CA GLY A 11 -31.54 28.43 33.12
C GLY A 11 -30.92 27.63 34.25
N ALA A 12 -31.73 27.12 35.23
CA ALA A 12 -31.22 26.31 36.34
C ALA A 12 -30.72 24.92 35.87
N VAL A 13 -31.35 24.33 34.88
CA VAL A 13 -30.93 23.06 34.29
C VAL A 13 -29.61 23.22 33.52
N PHE A 14 -29.44 24.33 32.77
CA PHE A 14 -28.19 24.61 32.09
C PHE A 14 -27.05 25.10 33.00
N ALA A 15 -27.39 25.66 34.17
CA ALA A 15 -26.41 26.06 35.19
C ALA A 15 -25.97 24.91 36.10
N SER A 16 -26.59 23.73 36.01
CA SER A 16 -26.14 22.57 36.79
C SER A 16 -24.78 22.08 36.25
N SER A 17 -23.76 22.18 37.12
CA SER A 17 -22.37 21.79 36.80
C SER A 17 -22.23 20.33 36.34
N GLY A 18 -23.20 19.46 36.71
CA GLY A 18 -23.24 18.06 36.28
C GLY A 18 -23.54 17.86 34.79
N LEU A 19 -24.49 18.62 34.23
CA LEU A 19 -24.85 18.55 32.80
C LEU A 19 -23.74 19.09 31.91
N TRP A 20 -23.11 20.18 32.31
CA TRP A 20 -21.97 20.76 31.61
C TRP A 20 -20.75 19.82 31.61
N GLY A 21 -20.46 19.20 32.75
CA GLY A 21 -19.42 18.19 32.88
C GLY A 21 -19.67 16.96 32.01
N LEU A 22 -20.93 16.48 31.92
CA LEU A 22 -21.31 15.39 31.02
C LEU A 22 -21.16 15.77 29.56
N LEU A 23 -21.55 16.99 29.18
CA LEU A 23 -21.42 17.50 27.82
C LEU A 23 -19.95 17.61 27.42
N GLN A 24 -19.10 18.17 28.29
CA GLN A 24 -17.65 18.21 28.08
C GLN A 24 -17.02 16.82 27.99
N TYR A 25 -17.46 15.89 28.84
CA TYR A 25 -16.99 14.50 28.76
C TYR A 25 -17.34 13.84 27.43
N LEU A 26 -18.57 14.03 26.93
CA LEU A 26 -19.01 13.49 25.64
C LEU A 26 -18.25 14.13 24.45
N ILE A 27 -18.02 15.44 24.51
CA ILE A 27 -17.22 16.17 23.49
C ILE A 27 -15.78 15.66 23.51
N SER A 28 -15.13 15.60 24.67
CA SER A 28 -13.76 15.09 24.82
C SER A 28 -13.62 13.63 24.36
N ARG A 29 -14.63 12.81 24.62
CA ARG A 29 -14.64 11.42 24.15
C ARG A 29 -14.75 11.31 22.65
N LYS A 30 -15.55 12.18 22.01
CA LYS A 30 -15.67 12.24 20.55
C LYS A 30 -14.36 12.69 19.89
N ASP A 31 -13.73 13.73 20.43
CA ASP A 31 -12.45 14.25 19.94
C ASP A 31 -11.33 13.21 20.09
N ASN A 32 -11.27 12.50 21.22
CA ASN A 32 -10.28 11.44 21.44
C ASN A 32 -10.49 10.24 20.50
N THR A 33 -11.74 9.94 20.12
CA THR A 33 -12.03 8.88 19.15
C THR A 33 -11.65 9.30 17.74
N ALA A 34 -11.90 10.55 17.33
CA ALA A 34 -11.48 11.09 16.05
C ALA A 34 -9.95 11.11 15.91
N GLU A 35 -9.22 11.56 16.93
CA GLU A 35 -7.75 11.54 16.95
C GLU A 35 -7.17 10.11 16.85
N LYS A 36 -7.80 9.15 17.51
CA LYS A 36 -7.39 7.73 17.41
C LYS A 36 -7.64 7.16 16.01
N LEU A 37 -8.76 7.53 15.38
CA LEU A 37 -9.06 7.15 13.99
C LEU A 37 -8.06 7.74 13.01
N ASP A 38 -7.68 9.00 13.16
CA ASP A 38 -6.69 9.64 12.32
C ASP A 38 -5.32 8.98 12.44
N LYS A 39 -4.87 8.69 13.66
CA LYS A 39 -3.63 7.94 13.92
C LYS A 39 -3.67 6.53 13.33
N LEU A 40 -4.80 5.85 13.45
CA LEU A 40 -4.96 4.51 12.87
C LEU A 40 -4.90 4.54 11.35
N THR A 41 -5.53 5.53 10.72
CA THR A 41 -5.50 5.74 9.27
C THR A 41 -4.08 6.03 8.78
N GLU A 42 -3.32 6.85 9.51
CA GLU A 42 -1.91 7.14 9.22
C GLU A 42 -1.04 5.89 9.33
N LEU A 43 -1.21 5.09 10.39
CA LEU A 43 -0.49 3.83 10.57
C LEU A 43 -0.82 2.81 9.48
N VAL A 44 -2.09 2.69 9.08
CA VAL A 44 -2.50 1.80 7.98
C VAL A 44 -1.84 2.22 6.67
N LYS A 45 -1.79 3.53 6.39
CA LYS A 45 -1.10 4.06 5.21
C LYS A 45 0.40 3.75 5.25
N GLU A 46 1.07 3.98 6.38
CA GLU A 46 2.49 3.67 6.54
C GLU A 46 2.78 2.18 6.32
N VAL A 47 1.95 1.29 6.88
CA VAL A 47 2.08 -0.16 6.68
C VAL A 47 1.86 -0.54 5.21
N SER A 48 0.86 0.04 4.56
CA SER A 48 0.60 -0.17 3.12
C SER A 48 1.81 0.23 2.27
N ASP A 49 2.38 1.42 2.51
CA ASP A 49 3.55 1.91 1.78
C ASP A 49 4.78 1.01 2.00
N ARG A 50 4.96 0.49 3.20
CA ARG A 50 6.04 -0.46 3.52
C ARG A 50 5.84 -1.81 2.82
N VAL A 51 4.62 -2.30 2.76
CA VAL A 51 4.28 -3.55 2.06
C VAL A 51 4.52 -3.40 0.56
N ASP A 52 4.08 -2.29 -0.04
CA ASP A 52 4.29 -2.01 -1.46
C ASP A 52 5.77 -1.92 -1.81
N THR A 53 6.56 -1.23 -0.99
CA THR A 53 8.02 -1.15 -1.14
C THR A 53 8.69 -2.51 -1.01
N SER A 54 8.26 -3.32 -0.04
CA SER A 54 8.77 -4.68 0.17
C SER A 54 8.46 -5.58 -1.02
N ASN A 55 7.23 -5.52 -1.54
CA ASN A 55 6.82 -6.29 -2.72
C ASN A 55 7.65 -5.91 -3.95
N ALA A 56 7.86 -4.61 -4.21
CA ALA A 56 8.69 -4.14 -5.31
C ALA A 56 10.16 -4.58 -5.15
N THR A 57 10.68 -4.57 -3.93
CA THR A 57 12.06 -5.03 -3.64
C THR A 57 12.19 -6.54 -3.88
N ASN A 58 11.22 -7.32 -3.46
CA ASN A 58 11.20 -8.76 -3.68
C ASN A 58 11.07 -9.09 -5.18
N ALA A 59 10.20 -8.38 -5.89
CA ALA A 59 10.07 -8.51 -7.34
C ALA A 59 11.39 -8.22 -8.06
N ARG A 60 12.03 -7.09 -7.72
CA ARG A 60 13.35 -6.74 -8.26
C ARG A 60 14.39 -7.84 -8.03
N THR A 61 14.43 -8.39 -6.84
CA THR A 61 15.37 -9.47 -6.48
C THR A 61 15.13 -10.72 -7.32
N ARG A 62 13.87 -11.09 -7.53
CA ARG A 62 13.50 -12.26 -8.37
C ARG A 62 13.84 -12.02 -9.83
N ILE A 63 13.58 -10.83 -10.35
CA ILE A 63 13.91 -10.43 -11.73
C ILE A 63 15.42 -10.55 -11.97
N LEU A 64 16.23 -9.96 -11.11
CA LEU A 64 17.68 -9.99 -11.24
C LEU A 64 18.25 -11.42 -11.12
N ARG A 65 17.69 -12.22 -10.21
CA ARG A 65 18.08 -13.62 -10.07
C ARG A 65 17.71 -14.44 -11.30
N PHE A 66 16.51 -14.26 -11.84
CA PHE A 66 16.08 -14.97 -13.04
C PHE A 66 16.95 -14.61 -14.25
N ASP A 67 17.31 -13.34 -14.38
CA ASP A 67 18.23 -12.88 -15.42
C ASP A 67 19.61 -13.52 -15.28
N ASP A 68 20.16 -13.59 -14.07
CA ASP A 68 21.42 -14.27 -13.78
C ASP A 68 21.35 -15.76 -14.14
N GLU A 69 20.26 -16.44 -13.82
CA GLU A 69 20.01 -17.83 -14.22
C GLU A 69 20.02 -17.99 -15.76
N LEU A 70 19.39 -17.08 -16.50
CA LEU A 70 19.41 -17.08 -17.97
C LEU A 70 20.82 -16.83 -18.52
N MET A 71 21.55 -15.88 -17.95
CA MET A 71 22.95 -15.58 -18.34
C MET A 71 23.88 -16.78 -18.10
N ASN A 72 23.59 -17.58 -17.08
CA ASN A 72 24.32 -18.82 -16.78
C ASN A 72 23.85 -20.03 -17.62
N GLY A 73 22.94 -19.80 -18.57
CA GLY A 73 22.47 -20.83 -19.50
C GLY A 73 21.40 -21.77 -18.93
N LEU A 74 20.79 -21.42 -17.77
CA LEU A 74 19.68 -22.20 -17.27
C LEU A 74 18.45 -22.02 -18.17
N ARG A 75 17.75 -23.11 -18.41
CA ARG A 75 16.52 -23.13 -19.20
C ARG A 75 15.31 -23.23 -18.27
N HIS A 76 14.30 -22.43 -18.57
CA HIS A 76 13.08 -22.36 -17.76
C HIS A 76 11.83 -22.68 -18.59
N SER A 77 10.78 -23.14 -17.91
CA SER A 77 9.48 -23.39 -18.52
C SER A 77 8.78 -22.08 -18.89
N LYS A 78 7.82 -22.19 -19.80
CA LYS A 78 6.98 -21.05 -20.21
C LYS A 78 6.24 -20.46 -19.01
N GLU A 79 5.75 -21.29 -18.11
CA GLU A 79 5.02 -20.90 -16.91
C GLU A 79 5.90 -20.08 -15.96
N TYR A 80 7.17 -20.47 -15.82
CA TYR A 80 8.10 -19.71 -14.96
C TYR A 80 8.42 -18.33 -15.56
N PHE A 81 8.61 -18.24 -16.87
CA PHE A 81 8.72 -16.94 -17.55
C PHE A 81 7.48 -16.07 -17.33
N GLN A 82 6.26 -16.65 -17.41
CA GLN A 82 5.03 -15.90 -17.18
C GLN A 82 4.92 -15.37 -15.74
N GLN A 83 5.39 -16.12 -14.74
CA GLN A 83 5.47 -15.63 -13.36
C GLN A 83 6.44 -14.45 -13.25
N ILE A 84 7.60 -14.53 -13.88
CA ILE A 84 8.57 -13.43 -13.86
C ILE A 84 8.06 -12.20 -14.60
N LEU A 85 7.31 -12.36 -15.68
CA LEU A 85 6.66 -11.23 -16.36
C LEU A 85 5.65 -10.52 -15.45
N GLN A 86 4.92 -11.24 -14.60
CA GLN A 86 4.05 -10.64 -13.58
C GLN A 86 4.84 -9.88 -12.51
N GLU A 87 6.00 -10.41 -12.08
CA GLU A 87 6.89 -9.69 -11.15
C GLU A 87 7.46 -8.42 -11.79
N ILE A 88 7.74 -8.44 -13.09
CA ILE A 88 8.16 -7.27 -13.85
C ILE A 88 7.07 -6.20 -13.87
N ASP A 89 5.83 -6.57 -14.16
CA ASP A 89 4.70 -5.64 -14.17
C ASP A 89 4.49 -4.99 -12.80
N LEU A 90 4.63 -5.77 -11.71
CA LEU A 90 4.55 -5.28 -10.34
C LEU A 90 5.68 -4.27 -10.03
N TYR A 91 6.91 -4.60 -10.41
CA TYR A 91 8.08 -3.73 -10.21
C TYR A 91 7.95 -2.44 -11.01
N GLU A 92 7.59 -2.52 -12.30
CA GLU A 92 7.44 -1.35 -13.16
C GLU A 92 6.29 -0.44 -12.67
N GLY A 93 5.15 -1.00 -12.29
CA GLY A 93 4.03 -0.24 -11.72
C GLY A 93 4.39 0.49 -10.41
N TYR A 94 5.27 -0.09 -9.60
CA TYR A 94 5.82 0.60 -8.43
C TYR A 94 6.77 1.74 -8.83
N CYS A 95 7.65 1.51 -9.80
CA CYS A 95 8.60 2.52 -10.31
C CYS A 95 7.90 3.73 -10.95
N GLU A 96 6.75 3.55 -11.60
CA GLU A 96 5.96 4.66 -12.14
C GLU A 96 5.50 5.62 -11.05
N LYS A 97 5.13 5.10 -9.89
CA LYS A 97 4.72 5.89 -8.72
C LYS A 97 5.91 6.44 -7.93
N HIS A 98 7.06 5.79 -8.05
CA HIS A 98 8.29 6.10 -7.31
C HIS A 98 9.50 6.18 -8.25
N PRO A 99 9.65 7.26 -9.06
CA PRO A 99 10.68 7.33 -10.10
C PRO A 99 12.11 7.15 -9.59
N ASN A 100 12.38 7.57 -8.36
CA ASN A 100 13.70 7.44 -7.73
C ASN A 100 14.04 5.99 -7.32
N TYR A 101 13.07 5.09 -7.34
CA TYR A 101 13.27 3.68 -7.03
C TYR A 101 13.83 2.87 -8.20
N LYS A 102 13.69 3.37 -9.42
CA LYS A 102 14.12 2.70 -10.66
C LYS A 102 15.61 2.40 -10.62
N ASN A 103 15.96 1.17 -10.96
CA ASN A 103 17.34 0.68 -10.99
C ASN A 103 17.73 0.30 -12.43
N SER A 104 18.85 0.83 -12.92
CA SER A 104 19.33 0.60 -14.29
C SER A 104 19.66 -0.88 -14.57
N ALA A 105 20.25 -1.58 -13.60
CA ALA A 105 20.56 -3.01 -13.74
C ALA A 105 19.28 -3.83 -13.89
N CYS A 106 18.23 -3.53 -13.11
CA CYS A 106 16.95 -4.19 -13.24
C CYS A 106 16.27 -3.88 -14.60
N SER A 107 16.40 -2.67 -15.10
CA SER A 107 15.86 -2.30 -16.42
C SER A 107 16.50 -3.11 -17.56
N LEU A 108 17.80 -3.32 -17.51
CA LEU A 108 18.52 -4.17 -18.48
C LEU A 108 18.11 -5.65 -18.35
N ALA A 109 17.97 -6.15 -17.14
CA ALA A 109 17.50 -7.50 -16.88
C ALA A 109 16.09 -7.73 -17.43
N VAL A 110 15.18 -6.78 -17.23
CA VAL A 110 13.81 -6.82 -17.79
C VAL A 110 13.81 -6.89 -19.30
N GLU A 111 14.63 -6.07 -19.96
CA GLU A 111 14.77 -6.07 -21.41
C GLU A 111 15.28 -7.43 -21.92
N HIS A 112 16.33 -7.98 -21.30
CA HIS A 112 16.88 -9.27 -21.65
C HIS A 112 15.89 -10.43 -21.46
N ILE A 113 15.15 -10.43 -20.35
CA ILE A 113 14.12 -11.45 -20.06
C ILE A 113 13.00 -11.40 -21.11
N ARG A 114 12.48 -10.22 -21.43
CA ARG A 114 11.43 -10.04 -22.46
C ARG A 114 11.89 -10.47 -23.83
N HIS A 115 13.11 -10.10 -24.22
CA HIS A 115 13.72 -10.51 -25.48
C HIS A 115 13.86 -12.04 -25.57
N THR A 116 14.40 -12.66 -24.51
CA THR A 116 14.56 -14.11 -24.43
C THR A 116 13.22 -14.84 -24.49
N TYR A 117 12.20 -14.35 -23.79
CA TYR A 117 10.85 -14.91 -23.83
C TYR A 117 10.27 -14.87 -25.26
N ALA A 118 10.35 -13.72 -25.94
CA ALA A 118 9.85 -13.55 -27.29
C ALA A 118 10.55 -14.52 -28.28
N LYS A 119 11.87 -14.64 -28.18
CA LYS A 119 12.66 -15.57 -28.99
C LYS A 119 12.24 -17.03 -28.76
N LEU A 120 12.13 -17.46 -27.50
CA LEU A 120 11.71 -18.82 -27.16
C LEU A 120 10.27 -19.12 -27.61
N LEU A 121 9.41 -18.10 -27.62
CA LEU A 121 8.04 -18.23 -28.09
C LEU A 121 7.98 -18.46 -29.61
N GLU A 122 8.77 -17.72 -30.40
CA GLU A 122 8.90 -17.87 -31.86
C GLU A 122 9.46 -19.25 -32.22
N GLU A 123 10.53 -19.66 -31.53
CA GLU A 123 11.22 -20.93 -31.76
C GLU A 123 10.48 -22.14 -31.18
N ARG A 124 9.42 -21.96 -30.39
CA ARG A 124 8.72 -22.99 -29.61
C ARG A 124 9.66 -23.85 -28.76
N ALA A 125 10.68 -23.22 -28.19
CA ALA A 125 11.83 -23.86 -27.58
C ALA A 125 11.82 -23.89 -26.04
N PHE A 126 10.65 -23.67 -25.42
CA PHE A 126 10.52 -23.84 -23.96
C PHE A 126 10.74 -25.30 -23.55
N ILE A 127 11.32 -25.49 -22.37
CA ILE A 127 11.31 -26.82 -21.75
C ILE A 127 9.89 -27.18 -21.28
N GLN A 128 9.52 -28.44 -21.46
CA GLN A 128 8.29 -29.01 -20.93
C GLN A 128 8.49 -29.45 -19.48
#